data_80a9645c2506a509497b03aca71f9209
#
_entry.id   80a9645c2506a509497b03aca71f9209
#
_cell.length_a   1.000
_cell.length_b   1.000
_cell.length_c   1.000
_cell.angle_alpha   90.00
_cell.angle_beta   90.00
_cell.angle_gamma   90.00
#
_symmetry.space_group_name_H-M   'P 1'
#
loop_
_entity.id
_entity.type
_entity.pdbx_description
1 polymer ?
#
loop_
_entity_poly.entity_id
_entity_poly.type
_entity_poly.pdbx_seq_one_letter_code
_entity_poly.pdbx_strand_id
1 'polypeptide(L)'
;MGCSVKHWCSATTIASPLQSRLEAAGLSQLDWNEYNTVDNRELILIYAPPDQILEQWRIESGTAATTDQIEEVFQSNASRSTQISCCISSWRLEHLDTTSLIRLLHNEIPSLDKDILFPEINALSGLVTLNLLSERPEILDNYLNLELRSCLCNLESDSDYLGRLKQNTITDLVLMNWWTVNEERESSREEAMNNLSRLHQIQADYDRLVEQQEHLRGLLHQQNTLSRRALTKLARLQNDAP
;
A
#
# COMPACT_ATOMS: atom_id res chain seq x y z
N MET A 1 -30.45 11.25 22.93
CA MET A 1 -30.44 10.06 22.09
C MET A 1 -29.04 10.03 21.46
N GLY A 2 -28.15 9.19 21.98
CA GLY A 2 -26.77 9.07 21.42
C GLY A 2 -26.85 8.38 20.09
N CYS A 3 -26.46 9.04 19.00
CA CYS A 3 -26.16 8.40 17.75
C CYS A 3 -24.87 7.60 17.95
N SER A 4 -24.96 6.29 17.87
CA SER A 4 -23.79 5.42 17.84
C SER A 4 -23.27 5.39 16.41
N VAL A 5 -22.03 5.83 16.21
CA VAL A 5 -21.35 5.71 14.91
C VAL A 5 -21.20 4.22 14.56
N LYS A 6 -21.50 3.85 13.33
CA LYS A 6 -21.49 2.47 12.86
C LYS A 6 -20.57 2.25 11.66
N HIS A 7 -20.26 3.33 10.94
CA HIS A 7 -19.54 3.25 9.68
C HIS A 7 -18.40 4.27 9.63
N TRP A 8 -17.40 3.96 8.85
CA TRP A 8 -16.34 4.90 8.50
C TRP A 8 -16.09 4.91 6.99
N CYS A 9 -15.66 6.05 6.48
CA CYS A 9 -15.20 6.19 5.09
C CYS A 9 -13.91 7.01 5.03
N SER A 10 -13.13 6.78 4.00
CA SER A 10 -11.92 7.53 3.69
C SER A 10 -11.76 7.63 2.18
N ALA A 11 -11.25 8.76 1.69
CA ALA A 11 -10.88 8.94 0.29
C ALA A 11 -9.57 8.24 -0.08
N THR A 12 -8.82 7.80 0.93
CA THR A 12 -7.52 7.13 0.78
C THR A 12 -7.56 5.79 1.51
N THR A 13 -6.68 4.89 1.12
CA THR A 13 -6.51 3.61 1.82
C THR A 13 -6.03 3.87 3.24
N ILE A 14 -6.51 3.11 4.20
CA ILE A 14 -6.11 3.18 5.59
C ILE A 14 -5.21 1.99 5.90
N ALA A 15 -4.15 2.22 6.67
CA ALA A 15 -3.22 1.17 7.07
C ALA A 15 -3.94 -0.02 7.72
N SER A 16 -3.58 -1.24 7.32
CA SER A 16 -4.20 -2.49 7.81
C SER A 16 -4.36 -2.57 9.34
N PRO A 17 -3.37 -2.16 10.17
CA PRO A 17 -3.53 -2.20 11.63
C PRO A 17 -4.64 -1.28 12.15
N LEU A 18 -4.81 -0.10 11.53
CA LEU A 18 -5.88 0.84 11.90
C LEU A 18 -7.23 0.30 11.46
N GLN A 19 -7.33 -0.22 10.25
CA GLN A 19 -8.55 -0.84 9.75
C GLN A 19 -9.02 -1.99 10.66
N SER A 20 -8.13 -2.89 11.04
CA SER A 20 -8.44 -3.99 11.95
C SER A 20 -8.95 -3.51 13.33
N ARG A 21 -8.42 -2.39 13.83
CA ARG A 21 -8.90 -1.79 15.10
C ARG A 21 -10.28 -1.16 14.96
N LEU A 22 -10.58 -0.52 13.82
CA LEU A 22 -11.90 0.04 13.53
C LEU A 22 -12.95 -1.09 13.44
N GLU A 23 -12.62 -2.17 12.76
CA GLU A 23 -13.47 -3.37 12.68
C GLU A 23 -13.69 -4.02 14.05
N ALA A 24 -12.62 -4.14 14.86
CA ALA A 24 -12.71 -4.66 16.23
C ALA A 24 -13.56 -3.77 17.16
N ALA A 25 -13.62 -2.47 16.88
CA ALA A 25 -14.51 -1.53 17.59
C ALA A 25 -15.97 -1.59 17.08
N GLY A 26 -16.27 -2.47 16.11
CA GLY A 26 -17.62 -2.67 15.57
C GLY A 26 -18.00 -1.73 14.44
N LEU A 27 -17.02 -1.04 13.83
CA LEU A 27 -17.24 -0.18 12.68
C LEU A 27 -17.07 -0.95 11.39
N SER A 28 -17.97 -0.74 10.43
CA SER A 28 -17.82 -1.23 9.06
C SER A 28 -17.32 -0.15 8.13
N GLN A 29 -16.46 -0.54 7.20
CA GLN A 29 -16.04 0.35 6.11
C GLN A 29 -17.19 0.56 5.15
N LEU A 30 -17.40 1.81 4.75
CA LEU A 30 -18.31 2.17 3.69
C LEU A 30 -17.51 2.61 2.46
N ASP A 31 -17.93 2.16 1.28
CA ASP A 31 -17.32 2.63 0.04
C ASP A 31 -17.45 4.14 -0.09
N TRP A 32 -16.39 4.77 -0.59
CA TRP A 32 -16.35 6.22 -0.77
C TRP A 32 -17.53 6.77 -1.58
N ASN A 33 -18.07 6.00 -2.51
CA ASN A 33 -19.18 6.41 -3.37
C ASN A 33 -20.56 6.13 -2.74
N GLU A 34 -20.62 5.32 -1.69
CA GLU A 34 -21.86 4.88 -1.05
C GLU A 34 -22.24 5.67 0.22
N TYR A 35 -21.43 6.67 0.60
CA TYR A 35 -21.63 7.40 1.87
C TYR A 35 -23.03 8.07 2.00
N ASN A 36 -23.68 8.40 0.89
CA ASN A 36 -25.04 9.00 0.91
C ASN A 36 -26.15 8.00 1.27
N THR A 37 -25.84 6.71 1.41
CA THR A 37 -26.81 5.65 1.73
C THR A 37 -27.07 5.51 3.22
N VAL A 38 -26.26 6.17 4.06
CA VAL A 38 -26.27 6.06 5.53
C VAL A 38 -26.53 7.42 6.17
N ASP A 39 -27.12 7.43 7.38
CA ASP A 39 -27.26 8.66 8.14
C ASP A 39 -25.88 9.25 8.47
N ASN A 40 -25.66 10.49 8.09
CA ASN A 40 -24.41 11.23 8.32
C ASN A 40 -23.98 11.29 9.80
N ARG A 41 -24.91 11.02 10.74
CA ARG A 41 -24.64 10.93 12.16
C ARG A 41 -24.02 9.60 12.59
N GLU A 42 -24.15 8.58 11.78
CA GLU A 42 -23.60 7.25 12.01
C GLU A 42 -22.27 7.03 11.29
N LEU A 43 -21.72 8.08 10.66
CA LEU A 43 -20.55 8.02 9.81
C LEU A 43 -19.40 8.86 10.36
N ILE A 44 -18.18 8.29 10.34
CA ILE A 44 -16.91 9.00 10.55
C ILE A 44 -16.19 9.16 9.22
N LEU A 45 -15.76 10.38 8.92
CA LEU A 45 -14.84 10.68 7.85
C LEU A 45 -13.40 10.62 8.37
N ILE A 46 -12.60 9.72 7.82
CA ILE A 46 -11.17 9.61 8.13
C ILE A 46 -10.37 10.26 7.00
N TYR A 47 -9.49 11.20 7.35
CA TYR A 47 -8.61 11.89 6.41
C TYR A 47 -7.15 11.80 6.85
N ALA A 48 -6.23 12.02 5.93
CA ALA A 48 -4.79 12.02 6.20
C ALA A 48 -4.16 13.37 5.78
N PRO A 49 -3.01 13.76 6.38
CA PRO A 49 -2.23 14.90 5.93
C PRO A 49 -1.70 14.71 4.49
N PRO A 50 -1.43 15.79 3.76
CA PRO A 50 -0.99 15.71 2.37
C PRO A 50 0.28 14.89 2.14
N ASP A 51 1.27 14.97 3.03
CA ASP A 51 2.51 14.20 2.97
C ASP A 51 2.27 12.68 3.11
N GLN A 52 1.35 12.28 3.99
CA GLN A 52 0.98 10.89 4.17
C GLN A 52 0.22 10.33 2.96
N ILE A 53 -0.66 11.12 2.35
CA ILE A 53 -1.36 10.72 1.12
C ILE A 53 -0.36 10.48 -0.01
N LEU A 54 0.61 11.39 -0.18
CA LEU A 54 1.66 11.23 -1.18
C LEU A 54 2.51 9.98 -0.94
N GLU A 55 2.91 9.75 0.31
CA GLU A 55 3.70 8.58 0.69
C GLU A 55 2.94 7.28 0.44
N GLN A 56 1.68 7.23 0.81
CA GLN A 56 0.82 6.07 0.60
C GLN A 56 0.65 5.75 -0.88
N TRP A 57 0.37 6.74 -1.72
CA TRP A 57 0.24 6.51 -3.15
C TRP A 57 1.54 6.06 -3.81
N ARG A 58 2.67 6.57 -3.34
CA ARG A 58 3.99 6.09 -3.78
C ARG A 58 4.16 4.59 -3.53
N ILE A 59 3.71 4.11 -2.36
CA ILE A 59 3.82 2.70 -1.96
C ILE A 59 2.85 1.82 -2.75
N GLU A 60 1.59 2.23 -2.88
CA GLU A 60 0.53 1.39 -3.41
C GLU A 60 0.52 1.31 -4.94
N SER A 61 0.71 2.43 -5.62
CA SER A 61 0.53 2.48 -7.07
C SER A 61 1.84 2.33 -7.86
N GLY A 62 2.99 2.52 -7.23
CA GLY A 62 4.28 2.61 -7.92
C GLY A 62 4.35 3.74 -8.96
N THR A 63 3.26 4.50 -9.11
CA THR A 63 3.13 5.65 -10.00
C THR A 63 2.95 6.92 -9.18
N ALA A 64 3.49 8.03 -9.65
CA ALA A 64 3.27 9.31 -9.00
C ALA A 64 1.80 9.71 -9.18
N ALA A 65 1.14 10.07 -8.06
CA ALA A 65 -0.14 10.73 -8.13
C ALA A 65 -0.01 12.07 -8.86
N THR A 66 -0.99 12.41 -9.67
CA THR A 66 -1.03 13.74 -10.27
C THR A 66 -1.49 14.78 -9.24
N THR A 67 -1.07 16.02 -9.43
CA THR A 67 -1.49 17.15 -8.57
C THR A 67 -3.01 17.29 -8.53
N ASP A 68 -3.68 17.08 -9.67
CA ASP A 68 -5.14 17.16 -9.78
C ASP A 68 -5.85 16.07 -8.97
N GLN A 69 -5.31 14.85 -8.95
CA GLN A 69 -5.87 13.75 -8.14
C GLN A 69 -5.77 14.04 -6.64
N ILE A 70 -4.65 14.61 -6.19
CA ILE A 70 -4.46 14.99 -4.77
C ILE A 70 -5.44 16.10 -4.40
N GLU A 71 -5.55 17.13 -5.24
CA GLU A 71 -6.49 18.23 -5.03
C GLU A 71 -7.94 17.72 -4.95
N GLU A 72 -8.34 16.82 -5.84
CA GLU A 72 -9.67 16.20 -5.84
C GLU A 72 -9.97 15.47 -4.52
N VAL A 73 -8.99 14.74 -3.96
CA VAL A 73 -9.12 14.08 -2.65
C VAL A 73 -9.42 15.10 -1.56
N PHE A 74 -8.67 16.19 -1.48
CA PHE A 74 -8.87 17.20 -0.44
C PHE A 74 -10.16 18.00 -0.63
N GLN A 75 -10.53 18.36 -1.84
CA GLN A 75 -11.80 19.00 -2.16
C GLN A 75 -12.98 18.09 -1.78
N SER A 76 -12.87 16.81 -2.10
CA SER A 76 -13.89 15.81 -1.78
C SER A 76 -14.05 15.62 -0.27
N ASN A 77 -12.94 15.48 0.46
CA ASN A 77 -12.93 15.39 1.93
C ASN A 77 -13.52 16.66 2.57
N ALA A 78 -13.11 17.84 2.13
CA ALA A 78 -13.61 19.11 2.66
C ALA A 78 -15.12 19.26 2.41
N SER A 79 -15.60 18.94 1.21
CA SER A 79 -17.02 18.98 0.88
C SER A 79 -17.82 18.03 1.77
N ARG A 80 -17.38 16.79 1.96
CA ARG A 80 -18.07 15.78 2.78
C ARG A 80 -18.03 16.12 4.27
N SER A 81 -16.93 16.68 4.77
CA SER A 81 -16.83 17.10 6.17
C SER A 81 -17.91 18.09 6.59
N THR A 82 -18.52 18.82 5.64
CA THR A 82 -19.63 19.72 5.93
C THR A 82 -20.95 19.00 6.23
N GLN A 83 -21.07 17.76 5.78
CA GLN A 83 -22.28 16.94 5.88
C GLN A 83 -22.19 15.90 6.99
N ILE A 84 -20.98 15.44 7.31
CA ILE A 84 -20.70 14.40 8.29
C ILE A 84 -20.47 15.03 9.66
N SER A 85 -21.03 14.44 10.71
CA SER A 85 -20.96 14.98 12.06
C SER A 85 -19.61 14.81 12.75
N CYS A 86 -18.79 13.82 12.31
CA CYS A 86 -17.49 13.56 12.89
C CYS A 86 -16.46 13.34 11.79
N CYS A 87 -15.39 14.13 11.78
CA CYS A 87 -14.20 13.89 10.99
C CYS A 87 -12.98 13.79 11.89
N ILE A 88 -12.01 12.94 11.52
CA ILE A 88 -10.81 12.70 12.32
C ILE A 88 -9.65 12.32 11.42
N SER A 89 -8.45 12.79 11.76
CA SER A 89 -7.24 12.38 11.00
C SER A 89 -6.82 10.95 11.34
N SER A 90 -6.28 10.25 10.35
CA SER A 90 -5.74 8.90 10.49
C SER A 90 -4.69 8.82 11.60
N TRP A 91 -3.78 9.78 11.67
CA TRP A 91 -2.71 9.80 12.66
C TRP A 91 -3.23 9.95 14.10
N ARG A 92 -4.32 10.70 14.34
CA ARG A 92 -4.96 10.76 15.67
C ARG A 92 -5.59 9.43 16.05
N LEU A 93 -6.21 8.76 15.11
CA LEU A 93 -6.78 7.43 15.34
C LEU A 93 -5.72 6.38 15.65
N GLU A 94 -4.52 6.51 15.12
CA GLU A 94 -3.40 5.61 15.43
C GLU A 94 -2.96 5.69 16.88
N HIS A 95 -3.11 6.84 17.52
CA HIS A 95 -2.79 7.06 18.93
C HIS A 95 -3.91 6.68 19.91
N LEU A 96 -5.14 6.46 19.42
CA LEU A 96 -6.24 6.00 20.26
C LEU A 96 -6.14 4.50 20.51
N ASP A 97 -6.24 4.09 21.77
CA ASP A 97 -6.50 2.70 22.10
C ASP A 97 -7.95 2.30 21.75
N THR A 98 -8.24 1.01 21.74
CA THR A 98 -9.58 0.50 21.41
C THR A 98 -10.66 1.07 22.33
N THR A 99 -10.35 1.27 23.62
CA THR A 99 -11.30 1.80 24.61
C THR A 99 -11.63 3.26 24.31
N SER A 100 -10.63 4.08 24.04
CA SER A 100 -10.77 5.47 23.66
C SER A 100 -11.51 5.63 22.32
N LEU A 101 -11.25 4.73 21.38
CA LEU A 101 -11.98 4.68 20.13
C LEU A 101 -13.47 4.39 20.35
N ILE A 102 -13.81 3.38 21.17
CA ILE A 102 -15.21 3.06 21.52
C ILE A 102 -15.90 4.26 22.19
N ARG A 103 -15.22 4.97 23.11
CA ARG A 103 -15.77 6.18 23.73
C ARG A 103 -16.06 7.27 22.71
N LEU A 104 -15.13 7.50 21.77
CA LEU A 104 -15.33 8.44 20.66
C LEU A 104 -16.59 8.10 19.86
N LEU A 105 -16.81 6.80 19.59
CA LEU A 105 -18.00 6.31 18.87
C LEU A 105 -19.32 6.58 19.63
N HIS A 106 -19.24 6.69 20.95
CA HIS A 106 -20.39 7.05 21.79
C HIS A 106 -20.52 8.56 22.04
N ASN A 107 -19.81 9.40 21.25
CA ASN A 107 -19.74 10.84 21.43
C ASN A 107 -19.17 11.28 22.81
N GLU A 108 -18.42 10.40 23.45
CA GLU A 108 -17.63 10.75 24.61
C GLU A 108 -16.24 11.15 24.14
N ILE A 109 -15.87 12.42 24.33
CA ILE A 109 -14.52 12.89 23.99
C ILE A 109 -13.56 12.18 24.94
N PRO A 110 -12.70 11.26 24.42
CA PRO A 110 -11.73 10.61 25.28
C PRO A 110 -10.75 11.66 25.81
N SER A 111 -10.51 11.64 27.13
CA SER A 111 -9.38 12.37 27.68
C SER A 111 -8.11 11.66 27.20
N LEU A 112 -7.48 12.20 26.18
CA LEU A 112 -6.17 11.74 25.76
C LEU A 112 -5.17 12.21 26.81
N ASP A 113 -4.68 11.27 27.60
CA ASP A 113 -3.54 11.49 28.47
C ASP A 113 -2.30 11.57 27.57
N LYS A 114 -1.71 12.76 27.47
CA LYS A 114 -0.36 13.08 27.03
C LYS A 114 -0.12 13.28 25.54
N ASP A 115 0.71 14.28 25.31
CA ASP A 115 1.62 14.57 24.21
C ASP A 115 1.45 13.65 22.97
N ILE A 116 0.36 13.83 22.25
CA ILE A 116 0.25 13.23 20.94
C ILE A 116 1.26 13.95 20.07
N LEU A 117 2.32 13.24 19.79
CA LEU A 117 3.33 13.70 18.84
C LEU A 117 2.70 13.62 17.45
N PHE A 118 2.82 14.72 16.71
CA PHE A 118 2.50 14.73 15.30
C PHE A 118 3.34 13.67 14.56
N PRO A 119 2.80 13.05 13.52
CA PRO A 119 3.53 12.04 12.76
C PRO A 119 4.82 12.62 12.21
N GLU A 120 5.85 11.81 12.21
CA GLU A 120 7.12 12.15 11.59
C GLU A 120 6.93 12.28 10.08
N ILE A 121 7.41 13.39 9.52
CA ILE A 121 7.31 13.67 8.09
C ILE A 121 8.61 13.19 7.43
N ASN A 122 8.47 12.29 6.45
CA ASN A 122 9.59 11.91 5.61
C ASN A 122 10.10 13.13 4.84
N ALA A 123 11.40 13.39 4.86
CA ALA A 123 11.99 14.60 4.30
C ALA A 123 11.74 14.75 2.78
N LEU A 124 11.75 13.63 2.02
CA LEU A 124 11.46 13.65 0.58
C LEU A 124 9.98 13.90 0.33
N SER A 125 9.08 13.19 1.03
CA SER A 125 7.64 13.41 0.93
C SER A 125 7.28 14.83 1.34
N GLY A 126 7.91 15.35 2.40
CA GLY A 126 7.75 16.73 2.85
C GLY A 126 8.17 17.76 1.80
N LEU A 127 9.31 17.55 1.12
CA LEU A 127 9.76 18.45 0.06
C LEU A 127 8.78 18.45 -1.13
N VAL A 128 8.32 17.27 -1.56
CA VAL A 128 7.33 17.16 -2.64
C VAL A 128 6.03 17.83 -2.23
N THR A 129 5.59 17.62 -0.98
CA THR A 129 4.39 18.25 -0.43
C THR A 129 4.52 19.77 -0.40
N LEU A 130 5.66 20.33 0.03
CA LEU A 130 5.89 21.77 0.00
C LEU A 130 5.77 22.35 -1.40
N ASN A 131 6.35 21.67 -2.39
CA ASN A 131 6.22 22.11 -3.78
C ASN A 131 4.77 22.06 -4.25
N LEU A 132 4.06 20.97 -3.97
CA LEU A 132 2.64 20.79 -4.27
C LEU A 132 1.79 21.92 -3.66
N LEU A 133 1.97 22.21 -2.37
CA LEU A 133 1.23 23.26 -1.66
C LEU A 133 1.55 24.67 -2.17
N SER A 134 2.75 24.88 -2.74
CA SER A 134 3.11 26.14 -3.38
C SER A 134 2.40 26.35 -4.73
N GLU A 135 2.15 25.27 -5.45
CA GLU A 135 1.42 25.27 -6.72
C GLU A 135 -0.11 25.26 -6.55
N ARG A 136 -0.58 24.60 -5.45
CA ARG A 136 -1.99 24.37 -5.14
C ARG A 136 -2.28 24.69 -3.67
N PRO A 137 -2.33 25.97 -3.29
CA PRO A 137 -2.56 26.40 -1.91
C PRO A 137 -3.92 25.95 -1.36
N GLU A 138 -4.91 25.68 -2.22
CA GLU A 138 -6.23 25.20 -1.84
C GLU A 138 -6.19 23.85 -1.11
N ILE A 139 -5.18 23.03 -1.39
CA ILE A 139 -4.97 21.74 -0.69
C ILE A 139 -4.70 22.00 0.79
N LEU A 140 -3.82 22.97 1.09
CA LEU A 140 -3.52 23.36 2.48
C LEU A 140 -4.74 23.90 3.19
N ASP A 141 -5.48 24.80 2.53
CA ASP A 141 -6.68 25.39 3.10
C ASP A 141 -7.74 24.33 3.41
N ASN A 142 -7.94 23.39 2.51
CA ASN A 142 -8.86 22.26 2.71
C ASN A 142 -8.41 21.35 3.86
N TYR A 143 -7.11 21.05 3.96
CA TYR A 143 -6.56 20.26 5.07
C TYR A 143 -6.76 20.97 6.42
N LEU A 144 -6.39 22.24 6.50
CA LEU A 144 -6.57 23.02 7.73
C LEU A 144 -8.07 23.15 8.13
N ASN A 145 -8.97 23.25 7.17
CA ASN A 145 -10.41 23.22 7.43
C ASN A 145 -10.88 21.87 8.00
N LEU A 146 -10.32 20.74 7.54
CA LEU A 146 -10.59 19.42 8.11
C LEU A 146 -10.07 19.33 9.55
N GLU A 147 -8.87 19.85 9.83
CA GLU A 147 -8.28 19.91 11.16
C GLU A 147 -9.14 20.72 12.15
N LEU A 148 -9.66 21.86 11.72
CA LEU A 148 -10.55 22.68 12.53
C LEU A 148 -11.90 22.01 12.84
N ARG A 149 -12.32 21.06 12.03
CA ARG A 149 -13.59 20.31 12.20
C ARG A 149 -13.40 18.95 12.86
N SER A 150 -12.17 18.58 13.18
CA SER A 150 -11.88 17.30 13.80
C SER A 150 -12.63 17.15 15.11
N CYS A 151 -13.29 16.00 15.31
CA CYS A 151 -14.02 15.72 16.55
C CYS A 151 -13.11 15.54 17.78
N LEU A 152 -11.81 15.53 17.62
CA LEU A 152 -10.81 15.53 18.70
C LEU A 152 -10.16 16.91 18.86
N CYS A 153 -10.94 17.98 18.80
CA CYS A 153 -10.45 19.35 18.92
C CYS A 153 -9.80 19.70 20.26
N ASN A 154 -9.83 18.84 21.26
CA ASN A 154 -9.03 18.99 22.49
C ASN A 154 -7.56 18.63 22.32
N LEU A 155 -7.20 18.01 21.18
CA LEU A 155 -5.85 17.87 20.74
C LEU A 155 -5.48 19.11 19.93
N GLU A 156 -4.24 19.54 20.06
CA GLU A 156 -3.74 20.63 19.23
C GLU A 156 -4.05 20.30 17.75
N SER A 157 -4.73 21.23 17.10
CA SER A 157 -4.93 21.13 15.67
C SER A 157 -3.57 21.28 14.98
N ASP A 158 -3.35 20.60 13.88
CA ASP A 158 -2.10 20.73 13.11
C ASP A 158 -2.06 22.07 12.36
N SER A 159 -2.29 23.14 13.10
CA SER A 159 -2.31 24.52 12.58
C SER A 159 -0.96 25.00 12.05
N ASP A 160 0.14 24.40 12.54
CA ASP A 160 1.49 24.68 12.09
C ASP A 160 2.05 23.60 11.14
N TYR A 161 1.19 22.91 10.41
CA TYR A 161 1.58 21.87 9.45
C TYR A 161 2.65 22.34 8.48
N LEU A 162 2.51 23.55 7.94
CA LEU A 162 3.49 24.14 7.03
C LEU A 162 4.85 24.39 7.70
N GLY A 163 4.85 24.78 8.97
CA GLY A 163 6.07 24.95 9.78
C GLY A 163 6.78 23.61 9.99
N ARG A 164 6.03 22.58 10.32
CA ARG A 164 6.55 21.20 10.48
C ARG A 164 7.14 20.65 9.18
N LEU A 165 6.45 20.85 8.05
CA LEU A 165 6.98 20.48 6.73
C LEU A 165 8.33 21.15 6.49
N LYS A 166 8.42 22.46 6.71
CA LYS A 166 9.68 23.21 6.51
C LYS A 166 10.81 22.76 7.43
N GLN A 167 10.52 22.40 8.68
CA GLN A 167 11.51 21.89 9.61
C GLN A 167 12.09 20.55 9.17
N ASN A 168 11.25 19.68 8.63
CA ASN A 168 11.64 18.33 8.21
C ASN A 168 12.24 18.29 6.80
N THR A 169 12.21 19.39 6.06
CA THR A 169 12.77 19.49 4.69
C THR A 169 14.09 20.23 4.63
N ILE A 170 14.88 20.19 5.72
CA ILE A 170 16.24 20.68 5.70
C ILE A 170 17.03 19.92 4.65
N THR A 171 17.77 20.66 3.83
CA THR A 171 18.51 20.13 2.67
C THR A 171 19.35 18.89 3.00
N ASP A 172 20.02 18.88 4.16
CA ASP A 172 20.86 17.75 4.57
C ASP A 172 20.04 16.47 4.83
N LEU A 173 18.85 16.58 5.45
CA LEU A 173 17.95 15.44 5.65
C LEU A 173 17.39 14.90 4.33
N VAL A 174 17.03 15.80 3.42
CA VAL A 174 16.57 15.43 2.08
C VAL A 174 17.69 14.70 1.33
N LEU A 175 18.92 15.19 1.38
CA LEU A 175 20.05 14.52 0.74
C LEU A 175 20.35 13.16 1.37
N MET A 176 20.34 13.04 2.69
CA MET A 176 20.53 11.74 3.36
C MET A 176 19.47 10.72 2.92
N ASN A 177 18.21 11.10 2.95
CA ASN A 177 17.14 10.20 2.51
C ASN A 177 17.25 9.86 1.02
N TRP A 178 17.63 10.81 0.18
CA TRP A 178 17.85 10.54 -1.24
C TRP A 178 18.98 9.52 -1.47
N TRP A 179 20.09 9.63 -0.73
CA TRP A 179 21.21 8.68 -0.78
C TRP A 179 20.74 7.28 -0.36
N THR A 180 20.03 7.17 0.77
CA THR A 180 19.51 5.88 1.26
C THR A 180 18.59 5.22 0.23
N VAL A 181 17.62 5.96 -0.32
CA VAL A 181 16.70 5.44 -1.35
C VAL A 181 17.45 5.02 -2.62
N ASN A 182 18.50 5.77 -2.99
CA ASN A 182 19.30 5.43 -4.16
C ASN A 182 20.13 4.17 -3.94
N GLU A 183 20.73 3.99 -2.75
CA GLU A 183 21.46 2.77 -2.38
C GLU A 183 20.52 1.53 -2.37
N GLU A 184 19.34 1.65 -1.79
CA GLU A 184 18.35 0.57 -1.79
C GLU A 184 17.93 0.19 -3.21
N ARG A 185 17.73 1.19 -4.08
CA ARG A 185 17.39 0.97 -5.48
C ARG A 185 18.50 0.25 -6.24
N GLU A 186 19.76 0.66 -6.06
CA GLU A 186 20.90 0.01 -6.71
C GLU A 186 21.06 -1.43 -6.21
N SER A 187 20.95 -1.67 -4.90
CA SER A 187 20.99 -3.02 -4.32
C SER A 187 19.87 -3.92 -4.88
N SER A 188 18.64 -3.43 -4.97
CA SER A 188 17.51 -4.16 -5.55
C SER A 188 17.72 -4.46 -7.02
N ARG A 189 18.35 -3.54 -7.76
CA ARG A 189 18.70 -3.74 -9.18
C ARG A 189 19.75 -4.81 -9.35
N GLU A 190 20.79 -4.82 -8.52
CA GLU A 190 21.82 -5.86 -8.55
C GLU A 190 21.23 -7.23 -8.22
N GLU A 191 20.35 -7.32 -7.22
CA GLU A 191 19.67 -8.56 -6.88
C GLU A 191 18.80 -9.07 -8.06
N ALA A 192 18.05 -8.19 -8.70
CA ALA A 192 17.25 -8.52 -9.87
C ALA A 192 18.12 -9.04 -11.03
N MET A 193 19.27 -8.41 -11.28
CA MET A 193 20.22 -8.85 -12.31
C MET A 193 20.83 -10.24 -11.99
N ASN A 194 21.16 -10.48 -10.73
CA ASN A 194 21.66 -11.77 -10.27
C ASN A 194 20.60 -12.88 -10.43
N ASN A 195 19.35 -12.59 -10.10
CA ASN A 195 18.24 -13.51 -10.27
C ASN A 195 17.97 -13.83 -11.75
N LEU A 196 18.03 -12.82 -12.63
CA LEU A 196 17.93 -13.02 -14.08
C LEU A 196 19.06 -13.93 -14.60
N SER A 197 20.30 -13.71 -14.17
CA SER A 197 21.43 -14.54 -14.55
C SER A 197 21.24 -16.00 -14.12
N ARG A 198 20.74 -16.23 -12.89
CA ARG A 198 20.40 -17.58 -12.41
C ARG A 198 19.30 -18.23 -13.22
N LEU A 199 18.27 -17.49 -13.59
CA LEU A 199 17.18 -17.99 -14.44
C LEU A 199 17.70 -18.43 -15.82
N HIS A 200 18.56 -17.63 -16.45
CA HIS A 200 19.19 -18.00 -17.73
C HIS A 200 20.03 -19.27 -17.62
N GLN A 201 20.75 -19.45 -16.51
CA GLN A 201 21.54 -20.64 -16.27
C GLN A 201 20.66 -21.89 -16.11
N ILE A 202 19.57 -21.78 -15.32
CA ILE A 202 18.58 -22.86 -15.16
C ILE A 202 17.93 -23.20 -16.50
N GLN A 203 17.61 -22.23 -17.31
CA GLN A 203 17.05 -22.46 -18.65
C GLN A 203 18.05 -23.24 -19.54
N ALA A 204 19.31 -22.83 -19.56
CA ALA A 204 20.32 -23.53 -20.33
C ALA A 204 20.56 -24.98 -19.88
N ASP A 205 20.55 -25.23 -18.57
CA ASP A 205 20.64 -26.57 -18.00
C ASP A 205 19.41 -27.42 -18.34
N TYR A 206 18.22 -26.83 -18.29
CA TYR A 206 17.00 -27.51 -18.71
C TYR A 206 17.02 -27.91 -20.17
N ASP A 207 17.44 -27.02 -21.07
CA ASP A 207 17.53 -27.30 -22.51
C ASP A 207 18.51 -28.44 -22.76
N ARG A 208 19.65 -28.43 -22.05
CA ARG A 208 20.66 -29.55 -22.14
C ARG A 208 20.06 -30.89 -21.68
N LEU A 209 19.27 -30.89 -20.60
CA LEU A 209 18.60 -32.11 -20.12
C LEU A 209 17.55 -32.62 -21.11
N VAL A 210 16.81 -31.73 -21.75
CA VAL A 210 15.87 -32.10 -22.82
C VAL A 210 16.57 -32.76 -23.98
N GLU A 211 17.68 -32.16 -24.45
CA GLU A 211 18.50 -32.77 -25.54
C GLU A 211 19.03 -34.17 -25.16
N GLN A 212 19.52 -34.32 -23.93
CA GLN A 212 19.99 -35.63 -23.44
C GLN A 212 18.83 -36.63 -23.38
N GLN A 213 17.66 -36.23 -22.95
CA GLN A 213 16.49 -37.10 -22.93
C GLN A 213 16.08 -37.56 -24.31
N GLU A 214 16.08 -36.64 -25.28
CA GLU A 214 15.78 -37.00 -26.69
C GLU A 214 16.81 -37.97 -27.28
N HIS A 215 18.10 -37.73 -27.00
CA HIS A 215 19.17 -38.63 -27.42
C HIS A 215 18.97 -40.04 -26.85
N LEU A 216 18.71 -40.16 -25.55
CA LEU A 216 18.46 -41.45 -24.88
C LEU A 216 17.21 -42.15 -25.45
N ARG A 217 16.15 -41.42 -25.75
CA ARG A 217 14.97 -42.00 -26.43
C ARG A 217 15.29 -42.53 -27.80
N GLY A 218 16.15 -41.82 -28.55
CA GLY A 218 16.66 -42.29 -29.86
C GLY A 218 17.42 -43.59 -29.74
N LEU A 219 18.35 -43.71 -28.79
CA LEU A 219 19.13 -44.93 -28.54
C LEU A 219 18.22 -46.12 -28.14
N LEU A 220 17.25 -45.90 -27.26
CA LEU A 220 16.25 -46.92 -26.86
C LEU A 220 15.44 -47.41 -28.06
N HIS A 221 15.02 -46.50 -28.93
CA HIS A 221 14.32 -46.88 -30.16
C HIS A 221 15.16 -47.73 -31.08
N GLN A 222 16.46 -47.37 -31.29
CA GLN A 222 17.40 -48.16 -32.06
C GLN A 222 17.60 -49.55 -31.46
N GLN A 223 17.83 -49.65 -30.15
CA GLN A 223 17.99 -50.90 -29.43
C GLN A 223 16.75 -51.81 -29.57
N ASN A 224 15.54 -51.29 -29.40
CA ASN A 224 14.32 -52.00 -29.57
C ASN A 224 14.16 -52.54 -31.02
N THR A 225 14.55 -51.72 -32.00
CA THR A 225 14.48 -52.12 -33.42
C THR A 225 15.47 -53.26 -33.72
N LEU A 226 16.67 -53.19 -33.20
CA LEU A 226 17.70 -54.25 -33.34
C LEU A 226 17.24 -55.54 -32.64
N SER A 227 16.69 -55.44 -31.42
CA SER A 227 16.17 -56.57 -30.68
C SER A 227 15.03 -57.28 -31.43
N ARG A 228 14.08 -56.52 -32.00
CA ARG A 228 12.99 -57.09 -32.84
C ARG A 228 13.54 -57.80 -34.07
N ARG A 229 14.54 -57.21 -34.78
CA ARG A 229 15.20 -57.83 -35.93
C ARG A 229 15.88 -59.15 -35.55
N ALA A 230 16.59 -59.15 -34.40
CA ALA A 230 17.25 -60.38 -33.90
C ALA A 230 16.25 -61.47 -33.55
N LEU A 231 15.14 -61.13 -32.85
CA LEU A 231 14.07 -62.08 -32.52
C LEU A 231 13.41 -62.65 -33.80
N THR A 232 13.16 -61.80 -34.80
CA THR A 232 12.59 -62.27 -36.08
C THR A 232 13.53 -63.22 -36.80
N LYS A 233 14.86 -62.98 -36.79
CA LYS A 233 15.85 -63.90 -37.37
C LYS A 233 15.90 -65.22 -36.61
N LEU A 234 15.88 -65.20 -35.27
CA LEU A 234 15.88 -66.42 -34.45
C LEU A 234 14.59 -67.26 -34.72
N ALA A 235 13.43 -66.62 -34.79
CA ALA A 235 12.20 -67.32 -35.12
C ALA A 235 12.21 -67.96 -36.50
N ARG A 236 12.84 -67.34 -37.52
CA ARG A 236 13.02 -67.94 -38.83
C ARG A 236 13.94 -69.16 -38.79
N LEU A 237 15.07 -69.06 -38.08
CA LEU A 237 16.03 -70.17 -37.94
C LEU A 237 15.43 -71.34 -37.16
N GLN A 238 14.50 -71.10 -36.22
CA GLN A 238 13.81 -72.19 -35.52
C GLN A 238 12.74 -72.86 -36.40
N ASN A 239 12.11 -72.17 -37.34
CA ASN A 239 11.16 -72.75 -38.28
C ASN A 239 11.80 -73.48 -39.47
N ASP A 240 13.04 -73.13 -39.79
CA ASP A 240 13.83 -73.74 -40.87
C ASP A 240 14.69 -74.94 -40.38
N ALA A 241 14.65 -75.31 -39.09
CA ALA A 241 15.31 -76.47 -38.54
C ALA A 241 14.44 -77.71 -38.80
N PRO A 242 15.01 -78.81 -39.48
CA PRO A 242 14.23 -79.98 -39.81
C PRO A 242 13.77 -80.81 -38.63
#